data_f7993114fcc8d9f2d5c3106fcddd89e7
#
_entry.id   f7993114fcc8d9f2d5c3106fcddd89e7
#
_cell.length_a   1.000
_cell.length_b   1.000
_cell.length_c   1.000
_cell.angle_alpha   90.00
_cell.angle_beta   90.00
_cell.angle_gamma   90.00
#
_symmetry.space_group_name_H-M   'P 1'
#
loop_
_entity.id
_entity.type
_entity.pdbx_description
1 polymer ?
#
loop_
_entity_poly.entity_id
_entity_poly.type
_entity_poly.pdbx_seq_one_letter_code
_entity_poly.pdbx_strand_id
1 'polypeptide(L)'
;VKPRHRRLALIVGGLAALAVAAALVLNAFRSNLVFFFSPSQIVAGEAPKDRAVRVGGMVEAGSLKRQADGITVQFVVTDTAKNVPVVYKGILPDLFREGRGVVAEGRLGADGVFRADRVLAKHDENYMPPDAAHAIEQAQKAQRSLKQ
;
A
#
# COMPACT_ATOMS: atom_id res chain seq x y z
N VAL A 1 15.32 -45.33 -32.05
CA VAL A 1 14.14 -44.66 -31.50
C VAL A 1 13.22 -44.31 -32.67
N LYS A 2 11.99 -44.76 -32.60
CA LYS A 2 11.00 -44.48 -33.65
C LYS A 2 10.76 -42.98 -33.81
N PRO A 3 10.67 -42.44 -35.03
CA PRO A 3 10.56 -40.96 -35.24
C PRO A 3 9.32 -40.34 -34.56
N ARG A 4 8.27 -41.10 -34.34
CA ARG A 4 7.08 -40.68 -33.60
C ARG A 4 7.37 -40.37 -32.13
N HIS A 5 8.20 -41.18 -31.46
CA HIS A 5 8.55 -40.99 -30.07
C HIS A 5 9.47 -39.74 -29.90
N ARG A 6 10.34 -39.47 -30.84
CA ARG A 6 11.19 -38.27 -30.85
C ARG A 6 10.35 -37.00 -30.99
N ARG A 7 9.38 -36.99 -31.90
CA ARG A 7 8.44 -35.86 -32.06
C ARG A 7 7.59 -35.65 -30.81
N LEU A 8 7.07 -36.72 -30.24
CA LEU A 8 6.29 -36.64 -29.00
C LEU A 8 7.13 -36.10 -27.81
N ALA A 9 8.35 -36.59 -27.68
CA ALA A 9 9.28 -36.11 -26.65
C ALA A 9 9.61 -34.61 -26.80
N LEU A 10 9.78 -34.12 -28.04
CA LEU A 10 10.01 -32.69 -28.29
C LEU A 10 8.78 -31.85 -27.99
N ILE A 11 7.58 -32.32 -28.32
CA ILE A 11 6.34 -31.61 -27.99
C ILE A 11 6.11 -31.58 -26.50
N VAL A 12 6.26 -32.68 -25.79
CA VAL A 12 6.12 -32.75 -24.34
C VAL A 12 7.16 -31.88 -23.64
N GLY A 13 8.42 -31.94 -24.08
CA GLY A 13 9.50 -31.08 -23.57
C GLY A 13 9.23 -29.59 -23.80
N GLY A 14 8.75 -29.23 -24.97
CA GLY A 14 8.36 -27.85 -25.32
C GLY A 14 7.20 -27.34 -24.46
N LEU A 15 6.15 -28.16 -24.27
CA LEU A 15 5.02 -27.81 -23.42
C LEU A 15 5.42 -27.68 -21.95
N ALA A 16 6.29 -28.57 -21.44
CA ALA A 16 6.81 -28.50 -20.07
C ALA A 16 7.66 -27.22 -19.88
N ALA A 17 8.53 -26.87 -20.82
CA ALA A 17 9.31 -25.65 -20.78
C ALA A 17 8.42 -24.39 -20.79
N LEU A 18 7.38 -24.39 -21.63
CA LEU A 18 6.40 -23.30 -21.68
C LEU A 18 5.63 -23.16 -20.37
N ALA A 19 5.22 -24.27 -19.76
CA ALA A 19 4.52 -24.27 -18.47
C ALA A 19 5.42 -23.73 -17.34
N VAL A 20 6.70 -24.10 -17.32
CA VAL A 20 7.67 -23.58 -16.33
C VAL A 20 7.89 -22.08 -16.55
N ALA A 21 8.07 -21.63 -17.78
CA ALA A 21 8.23 -20.21 -18.11
C ALA A 21 7.00 -19.41 -17.69
N ALA A 22 5.79 -19.89 -17.98
CA ALA A 22 4.54 -19.25 -17.55
C ALA A 22 4.43 -19.19 -16.01
N ALA A 23 4.77 -20.26 -15.31
CA ALA A 23 4.77 -20.29 -13.85
C ALA A 23 5.75 -19.27 -13.26
N LEU A 24 6.95 -19.14 -13.81
CA LEU A 24 7.96 -18.16 -13.37
C LEU A 24 7.48 -16.72 -13.62
N VAL A 25 6.89 -16.44 -14.77
CA VAL A 25 6.33 -15.12 -15.10
C VAL A 25 5.19 -14.77 -14.15
N LEU A 26 4.24 -15.67 -13.94
CA LEU A 26 3.12 -15.45 -13.00
C LEU A 26 3.62 -15.24 -11.56
N ASN A 27 4.62 -15.98 -11.14
CA ASN A 27 5.22 -15.81 -9.82
C ASN A 27 5.92 -14.45 -9.67
N ALA A 28 6.64 -14.01 -10.70
CA ALA A 28 7.29 -12.70 -10.72
C ALA A 28 6.26 -11.56 -10.67
N PHE A 29 5.15 -11.68 -11.39
CA PHE A 29 4.07 -10.70 -11.31
C PHE A 29 3.40 -10.66 -9.94
N ARG A 30 3.17 -11.80 -9.31
CA ARG A 30 2.58 -11.87 -7.97
C ARG A 30 3.46 -11.23 -6.90
N SER A 31 4.76 -11.37 -7.01
CA SER A 31 5.72 -10.78 -6.05
C SER A 31 5.89 -9.26 -6.23
N ASN A 32 5.62 -8.73 -7.41
CA ASN A 32 5.78 -7.30 -7.72
C ASN A 32 4.50 -6.48 -7.57
N LEU A 33 3.34 -7.12 -7.38
CA LEU A 33 2.08 -6.42 -7.12
C LEU A 33 2.00 -6.01 -5.66
N VAL A 34 2.26 -4.75 -5.40
CA VAL A 34 2.09 -4.15 -4.07
C VAL A 34 0.70 -3.52 -3.99
N PHE A 35 -0.18 -4.14 -3.24
CA PHE A 35 -1.55 -3.66 -3.07
C PHE A 35 -1.63 -2.46 -2.13
N PHE A 36 -2.56 -1.58 -2.42
CA PHE A 36 -2.84 -0.39 -1.63
C PHE A 36 -4.01 -0.64 -0.66
N PHE A 37 -3.82 -0.25 0.59
CA PHE A 37 -4.83 -0.33 1.64
C PHE A 37 -4.99 1.00 2.36
N SER A 38 -6.19 1.30 2.79
CA SER A 38 -6.46 2.41 3.70
C SER A 38 -6.19 1.99 5.16
N PRO A 39 -5.97 2.92 6.08
CA PRO A 39 -5.88 2.62 7.50
C PRO A 39 -7.06 1.81 8.03
N SER A 40 -8.28 2.11 7.61
CA SER A 40 -9.48 1.35 7.99
C SER A 40 -9.41 -0.11 7.55
N GLN A 41 -8.94 -0.39 6.34
CA GLN A 41 -8.76 -1.75 5.83
C GLN A 41 -7.66 -2.51 6.57
N ILE A 42 -6.59 -1.85 6.97
CA ILE A 42 -5.51 -2.45 7.76
C ILE A 42 -6.01 -2.83 9.15
N VAL A 43 -6.73 -1.95 9.82
CA VAL A 43 -7.30 -2.21 11.15
C VAL A 43 -8.37 -3.31 11.09
N ALA A 44 -9.13 -3.40 9.99
CA ALA A 44 -10.11 -4.46 9.75
C ALA A 44 -9.48 -5.84 9.46
N GLY A 45 -8.16 -5.92 9.29
CA GLY A 45 -7.45 -7.16 9.02
C GLY A 45 -7.49 -7.61 7.55
N GLU A 46 -7.85 -6.74 6.62
CA GLU A 46 -7.91 -7.04 5.19
C GLU A 46 -6.52 -7.11 4.54
N ALA A 47 -5.52 -6.45 5.14
CA ALA A 47 -4.16 -6.45 4.62
C ALA A 47 -3.40 -7.72 5.02
N PRO A 48 -2.71 -8.39 4.07
CA PRO A 48 -1.88 -9.55 4.38
C PRO A 48 -0.66 -9.12 5.22
N LYS A 49 -0.29 -9.96 6.19
CA LYS A 49 0.86 -9.71 7.08
C LYS A 49 2.18 -10.31 6.55
N ASP A 50 2.09 -11.21 5.60
CA ASP A 50 3.20 -12.01 5.06
C ASP A 50 3.91 -11.34 3.86
N ARG A 51 3.37 -10.27 3.33
CA ARG A 51 3.91 -9.57 2.16
C ARG A 51 3.89 -8.06 2.31
N ALA A 52 4.67 -7.39 1.47
CA ALA A 52 4.66 -5.94 1.40
C ALA A 52 3.34 -5.41 0.84
N VAL A 53 2.84 -4.37 1.47
CA VAL A 53 1.64 -3.63 1.05
C VAL A 53 1.91 -2.12 1.15
N ARG A 54 1.06 -1.33 0.52
CA ARG A 54 1.08 0.14 0.66
C ARG A 54 -0.07 0.58 1.54
N VAL A 55 0.23 1.40 2.52
CA VAL A 55 -0.78 2.13 3.28
C VAL A 55 -0.73 3.60 2.91
N GLY A 56 -1.86 4.15 2.57
CA GLY A 56 -1.99 5.56 2.22
C GLY A 56 -3.03 6.26 3.06
N GLY A 57 -2.73 7.48 3.42
CA GLY A 57 -3.60 8.32 4.22
C GLY A 57 -2.92 9.65 4.51
N MET A 58 -3.34 10.31 5.55
CA MET A 58 -2.73 11.55 6.02
C MET A 58 -1.88 11.27 7.26
N VAL A 59 -0.80 12.01 7.42
CA VAL A 59 -0.01 11.99 8.65
C VAL A 59 -0.77 12.75 9.72
N GLU A 60 -1.09 12.08 10.84
CA GLU A 60 -1.76 12.73 11.96
C GLU A 60 -0.89 13.83 12.56
N ALA A 61 -1.47 15.01 12.80
CA ALA A 61 -0.76 16.13 13.39
C ALA A 61 -0.27 15.80 14.79
N GLY A 62 0.99 16.13 15.11
CA GLY A 62 1.61 15.84 16.40
C GLY A 62 2.04 14.39 16.61
N SER A 63 1.91 13.53 15.61
CA SER A 63 2.27 12.11 15.71
C SER A 63 3.74 11.81 15.38
N LEU A 64 4.42 12.71 14.67
CA LEU A 64 5.80 12.51 14.26
C LEU A 64 6.75 12.55 15.46
N LYS A 65 7.44 11.45 15.70
CA LYS A 65 8.45 11.31 16.75
C LYS A 65 9.73 10.71 16.18
N ARG A 66 10.86 11.31 16.51
CA ARG A 66 12.18 10.74 16.22
C ARG A 66 12.65 9.93 17.39
N GLN A 67 13.20 8.75 17.14
CA GLN A 67 13.83 7.93 18.17
C GLN A 67 15.23 8.43 18.51
N ALA A 68 15.80 7.91 19.60
CA ALA A 68 17.12 8.30 20.10
C ALA A 68 18.27 8.00 19.13
N ASP A 69 18.09 7.07 18.18
CA ASP A 69 19.07 6.77 17.14
C ASP A 69 19.18 7.86 16.05
N GLY A 70 18.25 8.83 16.03
CA GLY A 70 18.21 9.92 15.06
C GLY A 70 17.78 9.55 13.65
N ILE A 71 17.61 8.28 13.36
CA ILE A 71 17.29 7.74 12.03
C ILE A 71 15.88 7.17 11.97
N THR A 72 15.45 6.51 13.05
CA THR A 72 14.12 5.91 13.13
C THR A 72 13.08 6.96 13.50
N VAL A 73 12.02 7.03 12.70
CA VAL A 73 10.88 7.91 12.93
C VAL A 73 9.61 7.10 13.11
N GLN A 74 8.74 7.58 13.95
CA GLN A 74 7.40 7.06 14.15
C GLN A 74 6.39 8.15 13.82
N PHE A 75 5.33 7.77 13.15
CA PHE A 75 4.20 8.64 12.87
C PHE A 75 2.93 7.81 12.69
N VAL A 76 1.80 8.46 12.69
CA VAL A 76 0.51 7.80 12.51
C VAL A 76 -0.08 8.20 11.17
N VAL A 77 -0.49 7.21 10.40
CA VAL A 77 -1.24 7.39 9.15
C VAL A 77 -2.72 7.18 9.46
N THR A 78 -3.53 8.15 9.11
CA THR A 78 -4.98 8.16 9.36
C THR A 78 -5.76 8.38 8.07
N ASP A 79 -6.94 7.79 8.00
CA ASP A 79 -7.97 8.09 6.99
C ASP A 79 -9.15 8.86 7.60
N THR A 80 -8.94 9.49 8.75
CA THR A 80 -9.94 10.15 9.60
C THR A 80 -10.82 9.21 10.43
N ALA A 81 -10.99 7.97 10.03
CA ALA A 81 -11.78 6.95 10.74
C ALA A 81 -10.92 6.05 11.61
N LYS A 82 -9.75 5.63 11.11
CA LYS A 82 -8.83 4.73 11.80
C LYS A 82 -7.39 5.20 11.64
N ASN A 83 -6.56 4.78 12.59
CA ASN A 83 -5.16 5.14 12.69
C ASN A 83 -4.28 3.90 12.63
N VAL A 84 -3.18 4.01 11.89
CA VAL A 84 -2.14 2.96 11.82
C VAL A 84 -0.81 3.58 12.22
N PRO A 85 -0.17 3.10 13.29
CA PRO A 85 1.16 3.53 13.65
C PRO A 85 2.17 2.98 12.64
N VAL A 86 3.06 3.84 12.16
CA VAL A 86 4.10 3.53 11.17
C VAL A 86 5.46 3.80 11.78
N VAL A 87 6.37 2.85 11.62
CA VAL A 87 7.78 2.99 11.95
C VAL A 87 8.59 2.94 10.67
N TYR A 88 9.43 3.93 10.45
CA TYR A 88 10.30 4.03 9.30
C TYR A 88 11.73 4.34 9.73
N LYS A 89 12.68 3.56 9.21
CA LYS A 89 14.10 3.78 9.44
C LYS A 89 14.73 4.30 8.15
N GLY A 90 15.06 5.59 8.12
CA GLY A 90 15.66 6.23 6.97
C GLY A 90 15.39 7.73 6.92
N ILE A 91 15.70 8.31 5.79
CA ILE A 91 15.51 9.74 5.53
C ILE A 91 14.11 9.97 4.98
N LEU A 92 13.32 10.80 5.65
CA LEU A 92 12.02 11.20 5.16
C LEU A 92 12.12 12.06 3.90
N PRO A 93 11.18 11.94 2.94
CA PRO A 93 11.13 12.83 1.78
C PRO A 93 10.97 14.30 2.20
N ASP A 94 11.52 15.21 1.41
CA ASP A 94 11.45 16.67 1.68
C ASP A 94 10.01 17.19 1.80
N LEU A 95 9.08 16.55 1.09
CA LEU A 95 7.66 16.91 1.09
C LEU A 95 6.88 16.30 2.26
N PHE A 96 7.52 15.44 3.08
CA PHE A 96 6.87 14.82 4.23
C PHE A 96 6.56 15.88 5.29
N ARG A 97 5.29 16.02 5.63
CA ARG A 97 4.81 16.90 6.69
C ARG A 97 3.59 16.31 7.38
N GLU A 98 3.43 16.60 8.65
CA GLU A 98 2.20 16.31 9.37
C GLU A 98 1.01 17.02 8.72
N GLY A 99 -0.15 16.35 8.70
CA GLY A 99 -1.35 16.86 8.04
C GLY A 99 -1.35 16.75 6.52
N ARG A 100 -0.35 16.10 5.91
CA ARG A 100 -0.24 15.88 4.48
C ARG A 100 -0.41 14.41 4.10
N GLY A 101 -0.77 14.17 2.85
CA GLY A 101 -0.89 12.84 2.28
C GLY A 101 0.45 12.11 2.21
N VAL A 102 0.44 10.86 2.61
CA VAL A 102 1.61 9.98 2.60
C VAL A 102 1.21 8.58 2.13
N VAL A 103 2.15 7.92 1.47
CA VAL A 103 2.05 6.49 1.17
C VAL A 103 3.27 5.81 1.76
N ALA A 104 3.06 4.87 2.66
CA ALA A 104 4.11 4.03 3.22
C ALA A 104 4.04 2.64 2.60
N GLU A 105 5.16 2.13 2.14
CA GLU A 105 5.31 0.78 1.61
C GLU A 105 6.11 -0.05 2.59
N GLY A 106 5.61 -1.20 2.99
CA GLY A 106 6.25 -2.07 3.96
C GLY A 106 5.35 -3.22 4.38
N ARG A 107 5.52 -3.69 5.60
CA ARG A 107 4.81 -4.85 6.16
C ARG A 107 4.13 -4.50 7.47
N LEU A 108 2.93 -5.05 7.62
CA LEU A 108 2.20 -4.97 8.89
C LEU A 108 2.76 -6.02 9.87
N GLY A 109 3.21 -5.58 11.03
CA GLY A 109 3.63 -6.46 12.11
C GLY A 109 2.45 -7.09 12.85
N ALA A 110 2.71 -8.17 13.58
CA ALA A 110 1.71 -8.84 14.42
C ALA A 110 1.19 -7.96 15.58
N ASP A 111 1.99 -6.96 15.97
CA ASP A 111 1.67 -5.95 16.99
C ASP A 111 0.78 -4.80 16.47
N GLY A 112 0.38 -4.83 15.20
CA GLY A 112 -0.40 -3.78 14.56
C GLY A 112 0.41 -2.56 14.12
N VAL A 113 1.72 -2.58 14.28
CA VAL A 113 2.63 -1.53 13.81
C VAL A 113 3.07 -1.81 12.38
N PHE A 114 2.92 -0.83 11.52
CA PHE A 114 3.36 -0.93 10.12
C PHE A 114 4.84 -0.54 10.02
N ARG A 115 5.67 -1.47 9.58
CA ARG A 115 7.10 -1.24 9.36
C ARG A 115 7.34 -0.89 7.92
N ALA A 116 7.57 0.39 7.67
CA ALA A 116 7.79 0.91 6.33
C ALA A 116 9.24 0.73 5.88
N ASP A 117 9.41 0.28 4.65
CA ASP A 117 10.69 0.24 3.93
C ASP A 117 10.86 1.50 3.07
N ARG A 118 9.76 2.10 2.64
CA ARG A 118 9.70 3.35 1.89
C ARG A 118 8.56 4.23 2.37
N VAL A 119 8.80 5.51 2.33
CA VAL A 119 7.79 6.55 2.56
C VAL A 119 7.79 7.51 1.40
N LEU A 120 6.64 7.71 0.79
CA LEU A 120 6.40 8.62 -0.32
C LEU A 120 5.45 9.71 0.14
N ALA A 121 5.88 10.95 0.07
CA ALA A 121 5.00 12.10 0.29
C ALA A 121 4.48 12.60 -1.07
N LYS A 122 3.18 12.77 -1.19
CA LYS A 122 2.58 13.34 -2.39
C LYS A 122 2.43 14.84 -2.25
N HIS A 123 2.81 15.54 -3.28
CA HIS A 123 2.60 16.99 -3.40
C HIS A 123 1.22 17.27 -3.99
N ASP A 124 0.16 16.79 -3.32
CA ASP A 124 -1.21 17.07 -3.71
C ASP A 124 -1.87 17.95 -2.66
N GLU A 125 -1.95 19.23 -2.94
CA GLU A 125 -2.73 20.20 -2.13
C GLU A 125 -4.23 19.86 -2.12
N ASN A 126 -4.68 18.98 -3.02
CA ASN A 126 -6.06 18.56 -3.22
C ASN A 126 -6.30 17.08 -2.97
N TYR A 127 -5.39 16.36 -2.28
CA TYR A 127 -5.67 14.97 -1.92
C TYR A 127 -6.78 14.93 -0.88
N MET A 128 -7.96 14.63 -1.37
CA MET A 128 -9.13 14.37 -0.55
C MET A 128 -9.45 12.87 -0.66
N PRO A 129 -9.48 12.14 0.46
CA PRO A 129 -9.92 10.75 0.42
C PRO A 129 -11.29 10.68 -0.27
N PRO A 130 -11.57 9.65 -1.09
CA PRO A 130 -12.85 9.53 -1.77
C PRO A 130 -14.06 9.66 -0.85
N ASP A 131 -13.97 9.09 0.35
CA ASP A 131 -15.04 9.16 1.35
C ASP A 131 -15.25 10.57 1.90
N ALA A 132 -14.16 11.34 2.09
CA ALA A 132 -14.25 12.74 2.49
C ALA A 132 -14.81 13.64 1.38
N ALA A 133 -14.47 13.35 0.12
CA ALA A 133 -15.04 14.05 -1.03
C ALA A 133 -16.56 13.84 -1.12
N HIS A 134 -17.04 12.61 -0.95
CA HIS A 134 -18.46 12.30 -0.90
C HIS A 134 -19.20 12.98 0.26
N ALA A 135 -18.59 13.00 1.45
CA ALA A 135 -19.17 13.66 2.61
C ALA A 135 -19.31 15.18 2.39
N ILE A 136 -18.32 15.83 1.81
CA ILE A 136 -18.38 17.28 1.49
C ILE A 136 -19.42 17.56 0.41
N GLU A 137 -19.50 16.73 -0.62
CA GLU A 137 -20.51 16.88 -1.68
C GLU A 137 -21.94 16.74 -1.13
N GLN A 138 -22.17 15.76 -0.23
CA GLN A 138 -23.45 15.59 0.43
C GLN A 138 -23.81 16.79 1.33
N ALA A 139 -22.85 17.31 2.08
CA ALA A 139 -23.04 18.49 2.91
C ALA A 139 -23.38 19.74 2.07
N GLN A 140 -22.70 19.93 0.93
CA GLN A 140 -23.00 21.02 0.01
C GLN A 140 -24.38 20.90 -0.64
N LYS A 141 -24.81 19.70 -1.02
CA LYS A 141 -26.17 19.44 -1.53
C LYS A 141 -27.24 19.75 -0.48
N ALA A 142 -27.01 19.33 0.76
CA ALA A 142 -27.93 19.63 1.87
C ALA A 142 -28.07 21.14 2.14
N GLN A 143 -26.96 21.89 2.09
CA GLN A 143 -26.98 23.34 2.26
C GLN A 143 -27.71 24.07 1.12
N ARG A 144 -27.62 23.56 -0.11
CA ARG A 144 -28.34 24.16 -1.25
C ARG A 144 -29.85 23.92 -1.15
N SER A 145 -30.29 22.76 -0.63
CA SER A 145 -31.71 22.47 -0.46
C SER A 145 -32.37 23.28 0.67
N LEU A 146 -31.60 23.79 1.63
CA LEU A 146 -32.09 24.64 2.70
C LEU A 146 -32.24 26.13 2.30
N LYS A 147 -31.71 26.52 1.14
CA LYS A 147 -31.77 27.90 0.64
C LYS A 147 -32.83 28.15 -0.42
N GLN A 148 -33.61 27.12 -0.78
CA GLN A 148 -34.80 27.22 -1.64
C GLN A 148 -36.07 27.13 -0.79
#